data_6e2bf912259b21399945404e5d23d9e0
#
_entry.id   6e2bf912259b21399945404e5d23d9e0
#
_cell.length_a   1.000
_cell.length_b   1.000
_cell.length_c   1.000
_cell.angle_alpha   90.00
_cell.angle_beta   90.00
_cell.angle_gamma   90.00
#
_symmetry.space_group_name_H-M   'P 1'
#
loop_
_entity.id
_entity.type
_entity.pdbx_description
1 polymer ?
#
loop_
_entity_poly.entity_id
_entity_poly.type
_entity_poly.pdbx_seq_one_letter_code
_entity_poly.pdbx_strand_id
1 'polypeptide(L)'
;MDIFNNAQQAWLVLEDGTVYEGYGLGSSEDAIGELVFNTSVVGFQEILTDPANANNIIVETFPLTGNYGVNHENDLHESITARGWVIREWCAQPSNFRMEGRIDEYLEKKNISAIFDLDTRAITRKIRDGGVQNALITRTNPEGCKDELVAKIKAWKKTMPAWVNYNEKVSFEKLDSKYSITMVNYGIRKDVLNALMARGCRVTVVPASYTEKEIMETKPDAVVLCGGAGLEALRTDYAQKENAIDAAQETVAALMKSGVPVLGIDFGHQIMALAMDGSVEKMHCGHRGANCPVTEIASGRTFITSQNHGYIVKNIPASAVVSHVNSNDKTCEGLEYPQMKAMSVQFIPESEIGQKNFDGIYERFLGMVK
;
A
#
# COMPACT_ATOMS: atom_id res chain seq x y z
N MET A 1 26.60 5.98 -21.93
CA MET A 1 25.55 6.29 -22.90
C MET A 1 24.78 7.46 -22.32
N ASP A 2 24.63 8.54 -23.05
CA ASP A 2 23.95 9.73 -22.54
C ASP A 2 22.45 9.45 -22.51
N ILE A 3 21.89 9.32 -21.29
CA ILE A 3 20.45 8.97 -21.08
C ILE A 3 19.52 10.08 -21.58
N PHE A 4 20.03 11.30 -21.78
CA PHE A 4 19.24 12.44 -22.25
C PHE A 4 19.12 12.47 -23.78
N ASN A 5 20.01 11.85 -24.56
CA ASN A 5 20.06 11.95 -26.03
C ASN A 5 18.81 11.38 -26.74
N ASN A 6 18.03 10.53 -26.08
CA ASN A 6 16.79 9.93 -26.63
C ASN A 6 15.57 10.12 -25.71
N ALA A 7 15.70 10.84 -24.61
CA ALA A 7 14.59 11.02 -23.68
C ALA A 7 13.66 12.14 -24.17
N GLN A 8 12.37 11.84 -24.27
CA GLN A 8 11.35 12.82 -24.61
C GLN A 8 11.07 13.74 -23.42
N GLN A 9 10.91 15.04 -23.66
CA GLN A 9 10.43 15.98 -22.63
C GLN A 9 9.13 15.49 -22.00
N ALA A 10 9.00 15.73 -20.70
CA ALA A 10 7.82 15.40 -19.92
C ALA A 10 7.58 16.44 -18.83
N TRP A 11 6.36 16.52 -18.39
CA TRP A 11 5.93 17.47 -17.36
C TRP A 11 5.15 16.77 -16.26
N LEU A 12 5.44 17.17 -15.02
CA LEU A 12 4.61 16.88 -13.86
C LEU A 12 3.79 18.13 -13.55
N VAL A 13 2.47 18.05 -13.77
CA VAL A 13 1.52 19.13 -13.50
C VAL A 13 0.75 18.80 -12.22
N LEU A 14 0.72 19.70 -11.26
CA LEU A 14 0.00 19.54 -10.00
C LEU A 14 -1.38 20.19 -10.06
N GLU A 15 -2.28 19.75 -9.20
CA GLU A 15 -3.64 20.28 -9.07
C GLU A 15 -3.70 21.79 -8.78
N ASP A 16 -2.70 22.32 -8.06
CA ASP A 16 -2.56 23.75 -7.78
C ASP A 16 -1.98 24.57 -8.95
N GLY A 17 -1.70 23.91 -10.08
CA GLY A 17 -1.14 24.52 -11.28
C GLY A 17 0.39 24.66 -11.27
N THR A 18 1.10 24.12 -10.28
CA THR A 18 2.57 24.03 -10.33
C THR A 18 2.99 23.04 -11.40
N VAL A 19 4.02 23.41 -12.17
CA VAL A 19 4.57 22.58 -13.25
C VAL A 19 6.06 22.33 -12.98
N TYR A 20 6.47 21.10 -13.11
CA TYR A 20 7.88 20.69 -13.12
C TYR A 20 8.19 20.07 -14.48
N GLU A 21 9.31 20.46 -15.07
CA GLU A 21 9.80 19.96 -16.35
C GLU A 21 10.93 18.96 -16.11
N GLY A 22 10.94 17.88 -16.88
CA GLY A 22 11.93 16.84 -16.86
C GLY A 22 11.87 15.97 -18.10
N TYR A 23 12.29 14.72 -17.99
CA TYR A 23 12.34 13.78 -19.09
C TYR A 23 11.51 12.53 -18.80
N GLY A 24 10.87 12.01 -19.84
CA GLY A 24 10.05 10.82 -19.74
C GLY A 24 10.83 9.52 -19.68
N LEU A 25 10.29 8.57 -18.92
CA LEU A 25 10.77 7.21 -18.82
C LEU A 25 9.57 6.26 -18.84
N GLY A 26 9.72 5.06 -19.40
CA GLY A 26 8.63 4.11 -19.55
C GLY A 26 7.56 4.57 -20.54
N SER A 27 6.27 4.36 -20.22
CA SER A 27 5.15 4.72 -21.09
C SER A 27 5.07 6.20 -21.40
N SER A 28 4.61 6.52 -22.62
CA SER A 28 4.31 7.89 -23.05
C SER A 28 2.88 8.34 -22.75
N GLU A 29 2.04 7.47 -22.20
CA GLU A 29 0.66 7.81 -21.88
C GLU A 29 0.56 8.74 -20.66
N ASP A 30 -0.48 9.56 -20.64
CA ASP A 30 -0.82 10.41 -19.49
C ASP A 30 -1.15 9.57 -18.27
N ALA A 31 -0.55 9.90 -17.12
CA ALA A 31 -0.83 9.26 -15.85
C ALA A 31 -1.33 10.28 -14.83
N ILE A 32 -2.59 10.14 -14.39
CA ILE A 32 -3.17 10.96 -13.32
C ILE A 32 -3.29 10.12 -12.05
N GLY A 33 -2.89 10.69 -10.91
CA GLY A 33 -2.98 10.04 -9.61
C GLY A 33 -2.78 11.00 -8.46
N GLU A 34 -2.97 10.50 -7.23
CA GLU A 34 -2.62 11.22 -6.02
C GLU A 34 -1.10 11.24 -5.87
N LEU A 35 -0.50 12.44 -5.75
CA LEU A 35 0.95 12.61 -5.63
C LEU A 35 1.37 12.39 -4.19
N VAL A 36 2.16 11.33 -3.97
CA VAL A 36 2.69 10.94 -2.65
C VAL A 36 4.19 10.76 -2.73
N PHE A 37 4.90 10.84 -1.61
CA PHE A 37 6.34 10.54 -1.58
C PHE A 37 6.64 9.30 -0.74
N ASN A 38 7.72 8.60 -1.08
CA ASN A 38 8.25 7.46 -0.34
C ASN A 38 9.67 7.75 0.14
N THR A 39 9.97 7.40 1.39
CA THR A 39 11.27 7.66 2.04
C THR A 39 12.17 6.45 2.13
N SER A 40 11.83 5.34 1.50
CA SER A 40 12.68 4.16 1.41
C SER A 40 13.94 4.44 0.59
N VAL A 41 15.05 3.81 0.96
CA VAL A 41 16.33 3.93 0.23
C VAL A 41 16.45 2.86 -0.86
N VAL A 42 15.73 1.76 -0.68
CA VAL A 42 15.71 0.58 -1.58
C VAL A 42 14.28 0.10 -1.74
N GLY A 43 14.04 -0.83 -2.67
CA GLY A 43 12.74 -1.46 -2.84
C GLY A 43 11.83 -0.72 -3.82
N PHE A 44 12.39 -0.02 -4.82
CA PHE A 44 11.60 0.74 -5.79
C PHE A 44 10.60 -0.16 -6.56
N GLN A 45 10.97 -1.41 -6.87
CA GLN A 45 10.09 -2.34 -7.58
C GLN A 45 8.94 -2.79 -6.68
N GLU A 46 9.25 -3.13 -5.43
CA GLU A 46 8.27 -3.47 -4.41
C GLU A 46 7.32 -2.28 -4.14
N ILE A 47 7.82 -1.06 -4.08
CA ILE A 47 7.02 0.16 -3.91
C ILE A 47 6.07 0.35 -5.10
N LEU A 48 6.54 0.18 -6.33
CA LEU A 48 5.71 0.32 -7.53
C LEU A 48 4.62 -0.75 -7.62
N THR A 49 4.88 -1.95 -7.09
CA THR A 49 3.95 -3.09 -7.14
C THR A 49 3.16 -3.28 -5.84
N ASP A 50 3.31 -2.38 -4.87
CA ASP A 50 2.53 -2.41 -3.64
C ASP A 50 1.06 -2.04 -3.90
N PRO A 51 0.08 -2.91 -3.57
CA PRO A 51 -1.35 -2.61 -3.71
C PRO A 51 -1.80 -1.31 -3.04
N ALA A 52 -1.16 -0.90 -1.95
CA ALA A 52 -1.45 0.37 -1.29
C ALA A 52 -1.11 1.61 -2.15
N ASN A 53 -0.28 1.45 -3.18
CA ASN A 53 0.06 2.51 -4.13
C ASN A 53 -0.87 2.57 -5.35
N ALA A 54 -1.94 1.80 -5.37
CA ALA A 54 -2.94 1.91 -6.41
C ALA A 54 -3.45 3.35 -6.53
N ASN A 55 -3.45 3.87 -7.77
CA ASN A 55 -3.82 5.25 -8.07
C ASN A 55 -2.88 6.35 -7.56
N ASN A 56 -1.71 6.02 -7.02
CA ASN A 56 -0.72 7.01 -6.62
C ASN A 56 0.31 7.26 -7.73
N ILE A 57 0.75 8.51 -7.82
CA ILE A 57 2.02 8.91 -8.46
C ILE A 57 3.03 9.03 -7.33
N ILE A 58 4.11 8.25 -7.39
CA ILE A 58 5.06 8.12 -6.30
C ILE A 58 6.30 8.96 -6.57
N VAL A 59 6.65 9.84 -5.65
CA VAL A 59 7.90 10.60 -5.65
C VAL A 59 8.93 9.86 -4.80
N GLU A 60 10.02 9.42 -5.42
CA GLU A 60 11.14 8.85 -4.70
C GLU A 60 12.00 9.93 -4.07
N THR A 61 12.18 9.86 -2.76
CA THR A 61 13.05 10.83 -2.05
C THR A 61 14.52 10.46 -2.15
N PHE A 62 14.83 9.19 -2.38
CA PHE A 62 16.20 8.75 -2.64
C PHE A 62 16.62 9.15 -4.07
N PRO A 63 17.80 9.77 -4.25
CA PRO A 63 18.12 10.44 -5.50
C PRO A 63 18.42 9.50 -6.67
N LEU A 64 18.96 8.31 -6.44
CA LEU A 64 19.33 7.35 -7.48
C LEU A 64 18.51 6.06 -7.34
N THR A 65 17.79 5.68 -8.38
CA THR A 65 16.96 4.48 -8.41
C THR A 65 17.31 3.56 -9.59
N GLY A 66 16.86 2.29 -9.53
CA GLY A 66 17.10 1.32 -10.60
C GLY A 66 18.47 0.67 -10.64
N ASN A 67 19.37 0.96 -9.71
CA ASN A 67 20.78 0.55 -9.72
C ASN A 67 21.02 -0.96 -9.61
N TYR A 68 20.05 -1.74 -9.11
CA TYR A 68 20.13 -3.20 -9.05
C TYR A 68 19.22 -3.92 -10.04
N GLY A 69 18.56 -3.17 -10.95
CA GLY A 69 17.63 -3.70 -11.94
C GLY A 69 16.33 -4.22 -11.34
N VAL A 70 15.59 -4.99 -12.12
CA VAL A 70 14.33 -5.61 -11.71
C VAL A 70 14.40 -7.12 -11.82
N ASN A 71 13.58 -7.83 -11.05
CA ASN A 71 13.40 -9.28 -11.13
C ASN A 71 11.97 -9.66 -10.72
N HIS A 72 11.51 -10.87 -11.07
CA HIS A 72 10.16 -11.33 -10.83
C HIS A 72 9.84 -11.63 -9.34
N GLU A 73 10.85 -11.83 -8.51
CA GLU A 73 10.67 -12.15 -7.09
C GLU A 73 10.30 -10.93 -6.26
N ASN A 74 10.76 -9.73 -6.70
CA ASN A 74 10.55 -8.47 -5.98
C ASN A 74 9.17 -7.84 -6.19
N ASP A 75 8.34 -8.38 -7.09
CA ASP A 75 6.97 -7.90 -7.25
C ASP A 75 6.12 -8.30 -6.03
N LEU A 76 5.55 -7.33 -5.33
CA LEU A 76 4.59 -7.58 -4.24
C LEU A 76 3.21 -8.00 -4.77
N HIS A 77 2.92 -7.63 -6.01
CA HIS A 77 1.73 -8.00 -6.74
C HIS A 77 2.07 -8.24 -8.21
N GLU A 78 1.33 -9.14 -8.91
CA GLU A 78 1.58 -9.50 -10.31
C GLU A 78 1.41 -8.34 -11.30
N SER A 79 0.48 -7.42 -10.97
CA SER A 79 0.26 -6.19 -11.72
C SER A 79 0.92 -5.02 -11.02
N ILE A 80 1.52 -4.09 -11.78
CA ILE A 80 1.96 -2.82 -11.20
C ILE A 80 0.72 -2.05 -10.75
N THR A 81 0.82 -1.46 -9.56
CA THR A 81 -0.28 -0.80 -8.88
C THR A 81 -0.18 0.71 -8.94
N ALA A 82 1.05 1.25 -8.97
CA ALA A 82 1.29 2.69 -9.09
C ALA A 82 0.82 3.24 -10.46
N ARG A 83 0.28 4.46 -10.46
CA ARG A 83 -0.12 5.16 -11.70
C ARG A 83 1.05 5.82 -12.40
N GLY A 84 2.04 6.27 -11.64
CA GLY A 84 3.21 6.93 -12.18
C GLY A 84 4.34 7.02 -11.17
N TRP A 85 5.51 7.42 -11.67
CA TRP A 85 6.74 7.46 -10.88
C TRP A 85 7.54 8.74 -11.16
N VAL A 86 7.96 9.42 -10.12
CA VAL A 86 8.72 10.68 -10.18
C VAL A 86 10.04 10.47 -9.48
N ILE A 87 11.14 10.62 -10.21
CA ILE A 87 12.49 10.35 -9.73
C ILE A 87 13.44 11.48 -10.08
N ARG A 88 14.54 11.57 -9.37
CA ARG A 88 15.62 12.50 -9.70
C ARG A 88 16.52 11.92 -10.77
N GLU A 89 17.05 10.72 -10.51
CA GLU A 89 18.02 10.06 -11.37
C GLU A 89 17.76 8.55 -11.40
N TRP A 90 17.95 7.93 -12.55
CA TRP A 90 17.85 6.48 -12.69
C TRP A 90 19.14 5.88 -13.29
N CYS A 91 19.44 4.66 -12.91
CA CYS A 91 20.60 3.93 -13.38
C CYS A 91 20.31 3.23 -14.71
N ALA A 92 20.88 3.75 -15.80
CA ALA A 92 20.73 3.16 -17.14
C ALA A 92 21.52 1.84 -17.33
N GLN A 93 22.50 1.57 -16.47
CA GLN A 93 23.30 0.35 -16.50
C GLN A 93 23.34 -0.29 -15.12
N PRO A 94 22.22 -0.91 -14.69
CA PRO A 94 22.14 -1.59 -13.42
C PRO A 94 23.08 -2.80 -13.36
N SER A 95 23.52 -3.16 -12.15
CA SER A 95 24.35 -4.33 -11.92
C SER A 95 23.98 -5.02 -10.62
N ASN A 96 23.44 -6.23 -10.74
CA ASN A 96 23.13 -7.11 -9.60
C ASN A 96 23.04 -8.55 -10.10
N PHE A 97 23.46 -9.52 -9.29
CA PHE A 97 23.42 -10.94 -9.66
C PHE A 97 21.97 -11.50 -9.83
N ARG A 98 20.99 -10.85 -9.25
CA ARG A 98 19.55 -11.21 -9.36
C ARG A 98 18.81 -10.43 -10.47
N MET A 99 19.51 -9.55 -11.18
CA MET A 99 18.89 -8.71 -12.20
C MET A 99 18.43 -9.55 -13.41
N GLU A 100 17.17 -9.36 -13.80
CA GLU A 100 16.55 -9.97 -14.97
C GLU A 100 16.25 -8.93 -16.07
N GLY A 101 16.15 -7.65 -15.70
CA GLY A 101 15.83 -6.57 -16.63
C GLY A 101 16.15 -5.19 -16.06
N ARG A 102 15.98 -4.19 -16.93
CA ARG A 102 16.15 -2.78 -16.59
C ARG A 102 14.81 -2.17 -16.21
N ILE A 103 14.83 -1.13 -15.37
CA ILE A 103 13.61 -0.47 -14.90
C ILE A 103 12.86 0.25 -16.02
N ASP A 104 13.57 0.86 -16.99
CA ASP A 104 12.94 1.54 -18.12
C ASP A 104 12.13 0.57 -19.00
N GLU A 105 12.70 -0.58 -19.35
CA GLU A 105 12.05 -1.65 -20.10
C GLU A 105 10.87 -2.26 -19.31
N TYR A 106 11.03 -2.39 -18.01
CA TYR A 106 9.98 -2.88 -17.11
C TYR A 106 8.77 -1.92 -17.06
N LEU A 107 9.01 -0.62 -16.92
CA LEU A 107 7.96 0.40 -16.91
C LEU A 107 7.24 0.47 -18.26
N GLU A 108 7.98 0.40 -19.37
CA GLU A 108 7.40 0.39 -20.71
C GLU A 108 6.51 -0.84 -20.92
N LYS A 109 7.03 -2.05 -20.61
CA LYS A 109 6.29 -3.31 -20.72
C LYS A 109 5.00 -3.32 -19.88
N LYS A 110 5.01 -2.64 -18.74
CA LYS A 110 3.88 -2.55 -17.80
C LYS A 110 3.00 -1.32 -18.05
N ASN A 111 3.31 -0.52 -19.07
CA ASN A 111 2.60 0.71 -19.44
C ASN A 111 2.53 1.75 -18.30
N ILE A 112 3.63 1.95 -17.58
CA ILE A 112 3.73 2.93 -16.50
C ILE A 112 4.53 4.15 -16.95
N SER A 113 3.92 5.33 -16.83
CA SER A 113 4.58 6.60 -17.07
C SER A 113 5.47 7.00 -15.89
N ALA A 114 6.72 7.36 -16.21
CA ALA A 114 7.62 7.95 -15.23
C ALA A 114 8.25 9.24 -15.79
N ILE A 115 8.75 10.05 -14.88
CA ILE A 115 9.46 11.30 -15.19
C ILE A 115 10.70 11.40 -14.30
N PHE A 116 11.83 11.76 -14.90
CA PHE A 116 13.11 11.90 -14.20
C PHE A 116 13.74 13.29 -14.44
N ASP A 117 14.86 13.55 -13.75
CA ASP A 117 15.56 14.84 -13.70
C ASP A 117 14.75 15.95 -12.99
N LEU A 118 13.97 15.57 -11.97
CA LEU A 118 13.22 16.52 -11.16
C LEU A 118 13.89 16.76 -9.80
N ASP A 119 13.66 17.95 -9.23
CA ASP A 119 13.95 18.21 -7.83
C ASP A 119 12.92 17.52 -6.91
N THR A 120 13.09 16.20 -6.71
CA THR A 120 12.22 15.40 -5.86
C THR A 120 12.21 15.89 -4.41
N ARG A 121 13.29 16.55 -3.95
CA ARG A 121 13.33 17.15 -2.62
C ARG A 121 12.38 18.36 -2.50
N ALA A 122 12.34 19.23 -3.50
CA ALA A 122 11.42 20.37 -3.55
C ALA A 122 9.96 19.87 -3.61
N ILE A 123 9.68 18.86 -4.45
CA ILE A 123 8.36 18.24 -4.57
C ILE A 123 7.93 17.60 -3.24
N THR A 124 8.82 16.83 -2.60
CA THR A 124 8.57 16.22 -1.27
C THR A 124 8.23 17.27 -0.22
N ARG A 125 8.99 18.37 -0.16
CA ARG A 125 8.71 19.47 0.77
C ARG A 125 7.34 20.10 0.49
N LYS A 126 6.98 20.29 -0.78
CA LYS A 126 5.68 20.84 -1.17
C LYS A 126 4.52 19.94 -0.70
N ILE A 127 4.64 18.62 -0.88
CA ILE A 127 3.64 17.65 -0.39
C ILE A 127 3.60 17.65 1.15
N ARG A 128 4.74 17.65 1.82
CA ARG A 128 4.83 17.65 3.28
C ARG A 128 4.17 18.89 3.89
N ASP A 129 4.41 20.06 3.29
CA ASP A 129 3.98 21.35 3.84
C ASP A 129 2.54 21.70 3.39
N GLY A 130 2.14 21.32 2.16
CA GLY A 130 0.85 21.65 1.55
C GLY A 130 -0.19 20.51 1.57
N GLY A 131 0.22 19.31 1.94
CA GLY A 131 -0.61 18.09 1.86
C GLY A 131 -0.54 17.38 0.51
N VAL A 132 -1.10 16.17 0.47
CA VAL A 132 -1.23 15.40 -0.77
C VAL A 132 -2.22 16.07 -1.71
N GLN A 133 -1.95 16.02 -3.01
CA GLN A 133 -2.80 16.56 -4.07
C GLN A 133 -2.72 15.68 -5.31
N ASN A 134 -3.67 15.83 -6.22
CA ASN A 134 -3.60 15.11 -7.49
C ASN A 134 -2.54 15.73 -8.42
N ALA A 135 -1.98 14.91 -9.29
CA ALA A 135 -1.01 15.31 -10.29
C ALA A 135 -1.18 14.52 -11.59
N LEU A 136 -0.57 15.05 -12.64
CA LEU A 136 -0.52 14.45 -13.97
C LEU A 136 0.93 14.39 -14.44
N ILE A 137 1.39 13.22 -14.86
CA ILE A 137 2.58 13.06 -15.71
C ILE A 137 2.11 13.05 -17.16
N THR A 138 2.67 13.92 -18.01
CA THR A 138 2.29 14.03 -19.41
C THR A 138 3.49 14.33 -20.33
N ARG A 139 3.36 14.01 -21.62
CA ARG A 139 4.29 14.41 -22.67
C ARG A 139 3.79 15.65 -23.44
N THR A 140 2.60 16.14 -23.09
CA THR A 140 2.03 17.37 -23.65
C THR A 140 2.63 18.57 -22.93
N ASN A 141 3.24 19.50 -23.70
CA ASN A 141 3.73 20.77 -23.13
C ASN A 141 2.56 21.57 -22.54
N PRO A 142 2.61 21.93 -21.24
CA PRO A 142 1.55 22.70 -20.60
C PRO A 142 1.39 24.13 -21.11
N GLU A 143 2.35 24.65 -21.89
CA GLU A 143 2.27 26.00 -22.45
C GLU A 143 1.04 26.12 -23.35
N GLY A 144 0.13 27.04 -23.00
CA GLY A 144 -1.13 27.30 -23.71
C GLY A 144 -2.31 26.37 -23.36
N CYS A 145 -2.11 25.24 -22.62
CA CYS A 145 -3.19 24.33 -22.22
C CYS A 145 -3.20 24.00 -20.72
N LYS A 146 -2.43 24.73 -19.92
CA LYS A 146 -2.26 24.45 -18.48
C LYS A 146 -3.60 24.39 -17.73
N ASP A 147 -4.51 25.29 -17.99
CA ASP A 147 -5.80 25.36 -17.29
C ASP A 147 -6.67 24.12 -17.61
N GLU A 148 -6.60 23.61 -18.85
CA GLU A 148 -7.29 22.38 -19.25
C GLU A 148 -6.71 21.15 -18.51
N LEU A 149 -5.37 21.06 -18.42
CA LEU A 149 -4.70 19.99 -17.67
C LEU A 149 -5.06 20.04 -16.19
N VAL A 150 -5.07 21.21 -15.58
CA VAL A 150 -5.47 21.39 -14.18
C VAL A 150 -6.95 21.03 -13.97
N ALA A 151 -7.83 21.38 -14.89
CA ALA A 151 -9.24 20.98 -14.83
C ALA A 151 -9.39 19.45 -14.93
N LYS A 152 -8.62 18.79 -15.80
CA LYS A 152 -8.56 17.32 -15.92
C LYS A 152 -8.09 16.66 -14.61
N ILE A 153 -7.06 17.22 -13.97
CA ILE A 153 -6.53 16.73 -12.69
C ILE A 153 -7.57 16.86 -11.57
N LYS A 154 -8.25 18.02 -11.46
CA LYS A 154 -9.29 18.27 -10.45
C LYS A 154 -10.54 17.39 -10.62
N ALA A 155 -10.86 17.03 -11.85
CA ALA A 155 -11.99 16.16 -12.16
C ALA A 155 -11.69 14.69 -11.86
N TRP A 156 -10.42 14.31 -11.76
CA TRP A 156 -10.02 12.92 -11.51
C TRP A 156 -10.37 12.49 -10.09
N LYS A 157 -10.86 11.26 -9.98
CA LYS A 157 -11.16 10.63 -8.69
C LYS A 157 -10.46 9.29 -8.60
N LYS A 158 -9.97 9.00 -7.41
CA LYS A 158 -9.35 7.72 -7.09
C LYS A 158 -10.38 6.60 -7.20
N THR A 159 -10.04 5.55 -7.94
CA THR A 159 -10.90 4.38 -8.16
C THR A 159 -10.22 3.10 -7.68
N MET A 160 -10.99 2.10 -7.25
CA MET A 160 -10.44 0.79 -6.91
C MET A 160 -10.01 0.07 -8.20
N PRO A 161 -8.76 -0.38 -8.32
CA PRO A 161 -8.36 -1.18 -9.47
C PRO A 161 -9.14 -2.51 -9.54
N ALA A 162 -9.55 -2.91 -10.74
CA ALA A 162 -10.34 -4.13 -10.95
C ALA A 162 -9.65 -5.41 -10.43
N TRP A 163 -8.30 -5.44 -10.38
CA TRP A 163 -7.52 -6.58 -9.87
C TRP A 163 -7.61 -6.76 -8.34
N VAL A 164 -7.97 -5.73 -7.57
CA VAL A 164 -8.27 -5.88 -6.13
C VAL A 164 -9.56 -6.66 -5.92
N ASN A 165 -10.44 -6.67 -6.92
CA ASN A 165 -11.68 -7.42 -6.92
C ASN A 165 -11.47 -8.84 -7.47
N TYR A 166 -10.59 -9.64 -6.88
CA TYR A 166 -10.57 -11.07 -7.16
C TYR A 166 -11.97 -11.63 -6.88
N ASN A 167 -12.65 -12.05 -7.94
CA ASN A 167 -14.00 -12.64 -7.83
C ASN A 167 -13.97 -14.12 -7.44
N GLU A 168 -12.78 -14.71 -7.32
CA GLU A 168 -12.60 -16.13 -7.07
C GLU A 168 -11.75 -16.40 -5.82
N LYS A 169 -12.13 -17.47 -5.14
CA LYS A 169 -11.35 -18.01 -4.02
C LYS A 169 -10.12 -18.76 -4.54
N VAL A 170 -8.94 -18.41 -4.01
CA VAL A 170 -7.68 -19.08 -4.31
C VAL A 170 -7.04 -19.60 -3.04
N SER A 171 -6.49 -20.83 -3.08
CA SER A 171 -5.82 -21.45 -1.93
C SER A 171 -4.35 -21.68 -2.22
N PHE A 172 -3.51 -21.36 -1.24
CA PHE A 172 -2.07 -21.59 -1.22
C PHE A 172 -1.76 -22.51 -0.06
N GLU A 173 -1.16 -23.66 -0.34
CA GLU A 173 -0.81 -24.63 0.69
C GLU A 173 0.56 -25.24 0.46
N LYS A 174 1.17 -25.68 1.56
CA LYS A 174 2.35 -26.55 1.56
C LYS A 174 1.98 -27.88 2.20
N LEU A 175 2.72 -28.93 1.86
CA LEU A 175 2.66 -30.21 2.58
C LEU A 175 2.84 -29.95 4.07
N ASP A 176 1.98 -30.55 4.92
CA ASP A 176 2.02 -30.44 6.39
C ASP A 176 1.65 -29.06 6.97
N SER A 177 0.75 -28.32 6.31
CA SER A 177 0.18 -27.09 6.89
C SER A 177 -0.56 -27.37 8.20
N LYS A 178 -0.20 -26.59 9.25
CA LYS A 178 -0.72 -26.76 10.62
C LYS A 178 -1.98 -25.93 10.88
N TYR A 179 -2.10 -24.77 10.18
CA TYR A 179 -3.18 -23.81 10.38
C TYR A 179 -3.87 -23.54 9.06
N SER A 180 -5.18 -23.36 9.10
CA SER A 180 -6.01 -22.92 7.97
C SER A 180 -6.39 -21.45 8.16
N ILE A 181 -5.78 -20.55 7.41
CA ILE A 181 -6.02 -19.11 7.48
C ILE A 181 -6.87 -18.69 6.29
N THR A 182 -7.95 -17.96 6.55
CA THR A 182 -8.66 -17.25 5.47
C THR A 182 -8.24 -15.79 5.47
N MET A 183 -7.76 -15.33 4.33
CA MET A 183 -7.29 -13.97 4.11
C MET A 183 -8.29 -13.23 3.23
N VAL A 184 -8.86 -12.15 3.75
CA VAL A 184 -9.79 -11.28 3.00
C VAL A 184 -8.97 -10.29 2.18
N ASN A 185 -9.22 -10.26 0.88
CA ASN A 185 -8.44 -9.47 -0.09
C ASN A 185 -8.92 -8.02 -0.19
N TYR A 186 -8.27 -7.14 0.54
CA TYR A 186 -8.39 -5.69 0.33
C TYR A 186 -7.22 -5.10 -0.49
N GLY A 187 -6.36 -5.93 -1.07
CA GLY A 187 -5.12 -5.59 -1.77
C GLY A 187 -3.94 -6.34 -1.16
N ILE A 188 -3.95 -7.67 -1.32
CA ILE A 188 -2.99 -8.56 -0.66
C ILE A 188 -1.58 -8.37 -1.22
N ARG A 189 -0.63 -8.28 -0.31
CA ARG A 189 0.81 -8.28 -0.59
C ARG A 189 1.37 -9.70 -0.50
N LYS A 190 2.23 -10.04 -1.45
CA LYS A 190 2.90 -11.35 -1.52
C LYS A 190 3.76 -11.64 -0.28
N ASP A 191 4.39 -10.62 0.31
CA ASP A 191 5.21 -10.78 1.51
C ASP A 191 4.38 -11.21 2.74
N VAL A 192 3.18 -10.67 2.93
CA VAL A 192 2.27 -11.09 4.01
C VAL A 192 1.81 -12.54 3.81
N LEU A 193 1.46 -12.91 2.58
CA LEU A 193 1.11 -14.29 2.23
C LEU A 193 2.27 -15.24 2.52
N ASN A 194 3.48 -14.90 2.06
CA ASN A 194 4.68 -15.70 2.25
C ASN A 194 5.06 -15.84 3.73
N ALA A 195 4.89 -14.79 4.54
CA ALA A 195 5.16 -14.82 5.97
C ALA A 195 4.27 -15.82 6.71
N LEU A 196 2.98 -15.91 6.36
CA LEU A 196 2.06 -16.91 6.92
C LEU A 196 2.40 -18.33 6.43
N MET A 197 2.67 -18.49 5.14
CA MET A 197 3.04 -19.79 4.57
C MET A 197 4.36 -20.32 5.15
N ALA A 198 5.33 -19.44 5.46
CA ALA A 198 6.58 -19.82 6.11
C ALA A 198 6.36 -20.37 7.54
N ARG A 199 5.26 -19.98 8.19
CA ARG A 199 4.85 -20.46 9.52
C ARG A 199 3.95 -21.69 9.50
N GLY A 200 3.85 -22.36 8.35
CA GLY A 200 3.05 -23.57 8.18
C GLY A 200 1.55 -23.32 8.08
N CYS A 201 1.16 -22.16 7.57
CA CYS A 201 -0.24 -21.89 7.28
C CYS A 201 -0.60 -22.32 5.86
N ARG A 202 -1.77 -22.96 5.70
CA ARG A 202 -2.51 -22.95 4.44
C ARG A 202 -3.31 -21.65 4.38
N VAL A 203 -3.19 -20.88 3.32
CA VAL A 203 -3.87 -19.60 3.19
C VAL A 203 -4.90 -19.69 2.07
N THR A 204 -6.16 -19.43 2.39
CA THR A 204 -7.25 -19.30 1.44
C THR A 204 -7.58 -17.81 1.29
N VAL A 205 -7.29 -17.25 0.14
CA VAL A 205 -7.63 -15.87 -0.20
C VAL A 205 -9.07 -15.83 -0.72
N VAL A 206 -9.87 -14.91 -0.17
CA VAL A 206 -11.26 -14.70 -0.58
C VAL A 206 -11.51 -13.24 -0.96
N PRO A 207 -12.48 -12.96 -1.86
CA PRO A 207 -12.88 -11.60 -2.21
C PRO A 207 -13.27 -10.76 -0.97
N ALA A 208 -12.99 -9.45 -1.03
CA ALA A 208 -13.42 -8.49 -0.01
C ALA A 208 -14.96 -8.38 0.12
N SER A 209 -15.70 -8.83 -0.88
CA SER A 209 -17.17 -8.84 -0.91
C SER A 209 -17.81 -10.01 -0.18
N TYR A 210 -17.02 -10.98 0.31
CA TYR A 210 -17.56 -12.12 1.04
C TYR A 210 -18.16 -11.69 2.38
N THR A 211 -19.32 -12.24 2.68
CA THR A 211 -19.95 -12.13 4.00
C THR A 211 -19.22 -12.98 5.04
N GLU A 212 -19.44 -12.70 6.32
CA GLU A 212 -18.91 -13.53 7.41
C GLU A 212 -19.25 -15.01 7.20
N LYS A 213 -20.48 -15.34 6.80
CA LYS A 213 -20.92 -16.72 6.55
C LYS A 213 -20.08 -17.40 5.45
N GLU A 214 -19.84 -16.74 4.32
CA GLU A 214 -19.04 -17.27 3.21
C GLU A 214 -17.56 -17.45 3.63
N ILE A 215 -17.04 -16.53 4.45
CA ILE A 215 -15.69 -16.64 5.03
C ILE A 215 -15.63 -17.87 5.95
N MET A 216 -16.60 -18.06 6.83
CA MET A 216 -16.65 -19.19 7.77
C MET A 216 -16.89 -20.54 7.08
N GLU A 217 -17.52 -20.56 5.89
CA GLU A 217 -17.65 -21.78 5.06
C GLU A 217 -16.29 -22.33 4.60
N THR A 218 -15.23 -21.51 4.59
CA THR A 218 -13.84 -21.97 4.34
C THR A 218 -13.24 -22.75 5.50
N LYS A 219 -13.92 -22.77 6.67
CA LYS A 219 -13.49 -23.41 7.93
C LYS A 219 -12.12 -22.93 8.39
N PRO A 220 -11.94 -21.61 8.60
CA PRO A 220 -10.67 -21.07 9.03
C PRO A 220 -10.40 -21.33 10.51
N ASP A 221 -9.14 -21.62 10.86
CA ASP A 221 -8.65 -21.58 12.25
C ASP A 221 -8.45 -20.11 12.70
N ALA A 222 -8.15 -19.22 11.76
CA ALA A 222 -8.07 -17.78 11.99
C ALA A 222 -8.28 -16.98 10.67
N VAL A 223 -8.60 -15.70 10.80
CA VAL A 223 -8.85 -14.79 9.67
C VAL A 223 -7.82 -13.66 9.65
N VAL A 224 -7.33 -13.32 8.47
CA VAL A 224 -6.47 -12.16 8.25
C VAL A 224 -7.17 -11.17 7.32
N LEU A 225 -7.28 -9.93 7.75
CA LEU A 225 -7.76 -8.80 6.96
C LEU A 225 -6.54 -8.02 6.49
N CYS A 226 -6.20 -8.08 5.20
CA CYS A 226 -4.92 -7.58 4.74
C CYS A 226 -5.04 -6.71 3.49
N GLY A 227 -4.19 -5.70 3.45
CA GLY A 227 -3.93 -4.87 2.30
C GLY A 227 -4.66 -3.54 2.33
N GLY A 228 -4.49 -2.76 1.30
CA GLY A 228 -5.20 -1.52 1.19
C GLY A 228 -4.82 -0.60 0.06
N ALA A 229 -5.75 -0.42 -0.88
CA ALA A 229 -5.75 0.75 -1.75
C ALA A 229 -6.36 1.99 -1.04
N GLY A 230 -6.62 1.87 0.29
CA GLY A 230 -7.16 2.92 1.15
C GLY A 230 -8.69 3.02 1.15
N LEU A 231 -9.21 3.71 2.16
CA LEU A 231 -10.65 3.87 2.40
C LEU A 231 -11.39 4.57 1.24
N GLU A 232 -10.73 5.51 0.56
CA GLU A 232 -11.32 6.23 -0.58
C GLU A 232 -11.59 5.31 -1.77
N ALA A 233 -10.70 4.37 -2.04
CA ALA A 233 -10.87 3.41 -3.11
C ALA A 233 -12.12 2.54 -2.87
N LEU A 234 -12.35 2.10 -1.62
CA LEU A 234 -13.57 1.39 -1.26
C LEU A 234 -14.84 2.23 -1.37
N ARG A 235 -14.76 3.54 -1.10
CA ARG A 235 -15.91 4.45 -1.22
C ARG A 235 -16.34 4.70 -2.66
N THR A 236 -15.41 4.63 -3.63
CA THR A 236 -15.70 5.04 -5.01
C THR A 236 -16.12 3.91 -5.94
N ASP A 237 -15.59 2.69 -5.81
CA ASP A 237 -15.81 1.62 -6.78
C ASP A 237 -16.70 0.49 -6.30
N TYR A 238 -16.75 0.25 -5.00
CA TYR A 238 -17.82 -0.56 -4.45
C TYR A 238 -19.20 0.13 -4.57
N ALA A 239 -19.22 1.38 -5.04
CA ALA A 239 -20.43 2.17 -5.29
C ALA A 239 -21.34 1.65 -6.41
N GLN A 240 -21.03 0.57 -7.10
CA GLN A 240 -22.07 -0.22 -7.78
C GLN A 240 -23.00 -0.94 -6.78
N LYS A 241 -22.58 -1.06 -5.49
CA LYS A 241 -23.48 -1.31 -4.36
C LYS A 241 -23.33 -0.08 -3.44
N GLU A 242 -24.34 0.78 -3.40
CA GLU A 242 -24.52 1.74 -2.31
C GLU A 242 -24.24 0.99 -1.01
N ASN A 243 -23.23 1.41 -0.18
CA ASN A 243 -22.87 0.85 1.12
C ASN A 243 -21.82 -0.30 1.15
N ALA A 244 -20.86 -0.37 0.25
CA ALA A 244 -19.84 -1.43 0.34
C ALA A 244 -18.95 -1.33 1.60
N ILE A 245 -18.71 -0.10 2.10
CA ILE A 245 -17.99 0.08 3.37
C ILE A 245 -18.81 -0.42 4.54
N ASP A 246 -20.11 -0.13 4.57
CA ASP A 246 -21.00 -0.56 5.65
C ASP A 246 -21.08 -2.09 5.67
N ALA A 247 -21.23 -2.73 4.51
CA ALA A 247 -21.23 -4.19 4.38
C ALA A 247 -19.89 -4.82 4.84
N ALA A 248 -18.75 -4.19 4.52
CA ALA A 248 -17.44 -4.65 4.99
C ALA A 248 -17.31 -4.48 6.52
N GLN A 249 -17.79 -3.37 7.10
CA GLN A 249 -17.81 -3.16 8.54
C GLN A 249 -18.69 -4.18 9.26
N GLU A 250 -19.90 -4.46 8.74
CA GLU A 250 -20.79 -5.48 9.28
C GLU A 250 -20.15 -6.87 9.27
N THR A 251 -19.52 -7.25 8.14
CA THR A 251 -18.80 -8.52 8.01
C THR A 251 -17.66 -8.61 9.02
N VAL A 252 -16.83 -7.58 9.13
CA VAL A 252 -15.70 -7.55 10.05
C VAL A 252 -16.16 -7.57 11.51
N ALA A 253 -17.21 -6.81 11.85
CA ALA A 253 -17.79 -6.83 13.20
C ALA A 253 -18.33 -8.23 13.58
N ALA A 254 -18.95 -8.94 12.64
CA ALA A 254 -19.42 -10.32 12.84
C ALA A 254 -18.24 -11.29 13.04
N LEU A 255 -17.20 -11.20 12.21
CA LEU A 255 -15.97 -12.00 12.34
C LEU A 255 -15.31 -11.79 13.71
N MET A 256 -15.14 -10.55 14.16
CA MET A 256 -14.51 -10.25 15.46
C MET A 256 -15.33 -10.80 16.64
N LYS A 257 -16.64 -10.91 16.50
CA LYS A 257 -17.55 -11.48 17.52
C LYS A 257 -17.72 -13.00 17.42
N SER A 258 -17.25 -13.64 16.33
CA SER A 258 -17.42 -15.09 16.10
C SER A 258 -16.58 -15.98 17.01
N GLY A 259 -15.55 -15.44 17.67
CA GLY A 259 -14.59 -16.16 18.48
C GLY A 259 -13.41 -16.77 17.70
N VAL A 260 -13.40 -16.65 16.38
CA VAL A 260 -12.24 -16.96 15.53
C VAL A 260 -11.19 -15.87 15.68
N PRO A 261 -9.88 -16.19 15.81
CA PRO A 261 -8.83 -15.19 15.84
C PRO A 261 -8.81 -14.31 14.59
N VAL A 262 -8.71 -12.99 14.75
CA VAL A 262 -8.67 -12.03 13.63
C VAL A 262 -7.43 -11.14 13.74
N LEU A 263 -6.65 -11.06 12.66
CA LEU A 263 -5.54 -10.12 12.52
C LEU A 263 -5.84 -9.11 11.41
N GLY A 264 -5.79 -7.82 11.73
CA GLY A 264 -5.84 -6.73 10.75
C GLY A 264 -4.45 -6.18 10.45
N ILE A 265 -4.09 -6.05 9.17
CA ILE A 265 -2.83 -5.46 8.72
C ILE A 265 -3.15 -4.33 7.73
N ASP A 266 -2.55 -3.15 7.93
CA ASP A 266 -2.71 -1.96 7.10
C ASP A 266 -4.19 -1.52 7.03
N PHE A 267 -4.86 -1.59 5.87
CA PHE A 267 -6.29 -1.30 5.79
C PHE A 267 -7.13 -2.22 6.70
N GLY A 268 -6.69 -3.47 6.95
CA GLY A 268 -7.31 -4.37 7.91
C GLY A 268 -7.38 -3.77 9.32
N HIS A 269 -6.36 -3.03 9.77
CA HIS A 269 -6.38 -2.29 11.04
C HIS A 269 -7.46 -1.20 11.04
N GLN A 270 -7.58 -0.45 9.94
CA GLN A 270 -8.54 0.64 9.81
C GLN A 270 -9.98 0.12 9.78
N ILE A 271 -10.28 -0.92 9.00
CA ILE A 271 -11.64 -1.48 8.90
C ILE A 271 -12.08 -2.14 10.21
N MET A 272 -11.16 -2.78 10.96
CA MET A 272 -11.47 -3.33 12.29
C MET A 272 -11.85 -2.22 13.27
N ALA A 273 -11.14 -1.09 13.24
CA ALA A 273 -11.48 0.06 14.09
C ALA A 273 -12.86 0.63 13.73
N LEU A 274 -13.13 0.80 12.42
CA LEU A 274 -14.44 1.27 11.94
C LEU A 274 -15.58 0.31 12.31
N ALA A 275 -15.37 -1.00 12.19
CA ALA A 275 -16.35 -2.04 12.53
C ALA A 275 -16.72 -2.08 14.02
N MET A 276 -15.89 -1.48 14.86
CA MET A 276 -16.05 -1.40 16.33
C MET A 276 -16.32 0.01 16.83
N ASP A 277 -16.96 0.85 16.00
CA ASP A 277 -17.37 2.23 16.31
C ASP A 277 -16.22 3.22 16.51
N GLY A 278 -15.03 2.92 16.00
CA GLY A 278 -13.93 3.87 15.89
C GLY A 278 -14.07 4.81 14.68
N SER A 279 -13.08 5.66 14.46
CA SER A 279 -13.05 6.51 13.26
C SER A 279 -11.68 6.56 12.62
N VAL A 280 -11.65 6.79 11.32
CA VAL A 280 -10.46 6.89 10.49
C VAL A 280 -10.40 8.27 9.85
N GLU A 281 -9.21 8.88 9.86
CA GLU A 281 -8.96 10.22 9.32
C GLU A 281 -7.84 10.18 8.29
N LYS A 282 -7.97 10.98 7.20
CA LYS A 282 -6.92 11.14 6.21
C LYS A 282 -5.78 11.97 6.78
N MET A 283 -4.56 11.52 6.61
CA MET A 283 -3.35 12.22 7.02
C MET A 283 -2.99 13.31 6.02
N HIS A 284 -2.27 14.31 6.49
CA HIS A 284 -1.79 15.41 5.66
C HIS A 284 -0.85 14.92 4.52
N CYS A 285 0.09 14.03 4.82
CA CYS A 285 1.01 13.46 3.82
C CYS A 285 1.19 11.94 3.92
N GLY A 286 0.64 11.28 4.95
CA GLY A 286 0.76 9.83 5.16
C GLY A 286 2.13 9.36 5.66
N HIS A 287 2.21 8.08 6.04
CA HIS A 287 3.46 7.39 6.35
C HIS A 287 3.80 6.44 5.20
N ARG A 288 4.90 6.71 4.48
CA ARG A 288 5.37 5.88 3.36
C ARG A 288 6.87 5.76 3.38
N GLY A 289 7.35 4.55 3.69
CA GLY A 289 8.77 4.24 3.78
C GLY A 289 9.05 3.02 4.65
N ALA A 290 10.28 2.51 4.56
CA ALA A 290 10.79 1.39 5.36
C ALA A 290 11.56 1.87 6.62
N ASN A 291 11.37 3.12 7.02
CA ASN A 291 12.10 3.79 8.09
C ASN A 291 11.19 4.45 9.13
N CYS A 292 9.96 3.96 9.28
CA CYS A 292 8.96 4.50 10.19
C CYS A 292 9.12 3.88 11.60
N PRO A 293 9.47 4.69 12.63
CA PRO A 293 9.66 4.17 13.98
C PRO A 293 8.32 3.99 14.71
N VAL A 294 8.10 2.79 15.25
CA VAL A 294 6.91 2.43 16.02
C VAL A 294 7.31 1.90 17.39
N THR A 295 6.67 2.39 18.44
CA THR A 295 6.88 1.95 19.82
C THR A 295 5.75 1.01 20.24
N GLU A 296 6.12 -0.20 20.69
CA GLU A 296 5.21 -1.10 21.40
C GLU A 296 5.02 -0.60 22.83
N ILE A 297 3.78 -0.36 23.23
CA ILE A 297 3.48 0.26 24.53
C ILE A 297 3.84 -0.69 25.69
N ALA A 298 3.56 -1.97 25.56
CA ALA A 298 3.74 -2.95 26.63
C ALA A 298 5.22 -3.12 27.02
N SER A 299 6.14 -3.14 26.05
CA SER A 299 7.58 -3.30 26.30
C SER A 299 8.36 -1.98 26.33
N GLY A 300 7.78 -0.90 25.81
CA GLY A 300 8.46 0.37 25.61
C GLY A 300 9.54 0.34 24.51
N ARG A 301 9.65 -0.76 23.74
CA ARG A 301 10.64 -0.91 22.67
C ARG A 301 10.17 -0.23 21.41
N THR A 302 11.12 0.41 20.72
CA THR A 302 10.88 1.05 19.41
C THR A 302 11.53 0.20 18.31
N PHE A 303 10.77 0.01 17.24
CA PHE A 303 11.17 -0.74 16.06
C PHE A 303 11.08 0.15 14.83
N ILE A 304 11.87 -0.15 13.81
CA ILE A 304 11.73 0.47 12.49
C ILE A 304 10.82 -0.41 11.64
N THR A 305 9.75 0.17 11.11
CA THR A 305 8.73 -0.55 10.35
C THR A 305 8.63 -0.06 8.92
N SER A 306 8.07 -0.90 8.05
CA SER A 306 7.63 -0.51 6.72
C SER A 306 6.16 -0.12 6.75
N GLN A 307 5.86 1.05 6.20
CA GLN A 307 4.51 1.61 6.16
C GLN A 307 4.21 2.18 4.78
N ASN A 308 2.95 2.10 4.36
CA ASN A 308 2.48 2.71 3.12
C ASN A 308 1.00 3.04 3.22
N HIS A 309 0.65 4.04 4.04
CA HIS A 309 -0.74 4.42 4.25
C HIS A 309 -0.93 5.94 4.32
N GLY A 310 -2.13 6.39 3.95
CA GLY A 310 -2.54 7.79 4.03
C GLY A 310 -3.65 8.06 5.04
N TYR A 311 -4.05 7.07 5.83
CA TYR A 311 -5.12 7.14 6.82
C TYR A 311 -4.67 6.58 8.16
N ILE A 312 -5.23 7.10 9.25
CA ILE A 312 -4.98 6.66 10.63
C ILE A 312 -6.30 6.42 11.37
N VAL A 313 -6.25 5.54 12.35
CA VAL A 313 -7.33 5.43 13.34
C VAL A 313 -7.25 6.65 14.26
N LYS A 314 -8.30 7.47 14.25
CA LYS A 314 -8.39 8.73 15.00
C LYS A 314 -9.02 8.53 16.36
N ASN A 315 -10.24 7.98 16.38
CA ASN A 315 -10.92 7.62 17.62
C ASN A 315 -10.81 6.14 17.85
N ILE A 316 -10.20 5.78 18.95
CA ILE A 316 -9.99 4.38 19.35
C ILE A 316 -11.34 3.80 19.81
N PRO A 317 -11.76 2.62 19.30
CA PRO A 317 -12.96 1.94 19.77
C PRO A 317 -12.91 1.68 21.28
N ALA A 318 -14.03 1.82 21.98
CA ALA A 318 -14.11 1.55 23.43
C ALA A 318 -13.77 0.10 23.79
N SER A 319 -13.89 -0.83 22.84
CA SER A 319 -13.54 -2.25 22.97
C SER A 319 -12.05 -2.55 22.76
N ALA A 320 -11.25 -1.55 22.37
CA ALA A 320 -9.84 -1.70 21.99
C ALA A 320 -8.89 -0.99 22.95
N VAL A 321 -7.66 -1.47 22.99
CA VAL A 321 -6.53 -0.85 23.68
C VAL A 321 -5.43 -0.61 22.65
N VAL A 322 -4.81 0.58 22.69
CA VAL A 322 -3.67 0.90 21.81
C VAL A 322 -2.47 0.07 22.24
N SER A 323 -1.94 -0.71 21.31
CA SER A 323 -0.76 -1.56 21.53
C SER A 323 0.52 -0.94 20.98
N HIS A 324 0.41 -0.20 19.86
CA HIS A 324 1.54 0.41 19.17
C HIS A 324 1.24 1.85 18.78
N VAL A 325 2.27 2.70 18.85
CA VAL A 325 2.18 4.11 18.45
C VAL A 325 3.39 4.51 17.59
N ASN A 326 3.17 5.37 16.62
CA ASN A 326 4.27 5.98 15.88
C ASN A 326 5.12 6.84 16.82
N SER A 327 6.44 6.68 16.77
CA SER A 327 7.33 7.38 17.69
C SER A 327 7.43 8.88 17.39
N ASN A 328 7.20 9.28 16.12
CA ASN A 328 7.33 10.66 15.66
C ASN A 328 6.10 11.51 15.98
N ASP A 329 4.92 11.08 15.57
CA ASP A 329 3.67 11.88 15.64
C ASP A 329 2.61 11.31 16.59
N LYS A 330 2.90 10.17 17.23
CA LYS A 330 2.04 9.51 18.22
C LYS A 330 0.71 8.99 17.67
N THR A 331 0.60 8.83 16.36
CA THR A 331 -0.56 8.19 15.74
C THR A 331 -0.67 6.72 16.17
N CYS A 332 -1.91 6.19 16.16
CA CYS A 332 -2.18 4.79 16.50
C CYS A 332 -1.65 3.87 15.41
N GLU A 333 -0.78 2.95 15.78
CA GLU A 333 -0.15 1.99 14.87
C GLU A 333 -0.55 0.54 15.16
N GLY A 334 -1.34 0.31 16.21
CA GLY A 334 -1.85 -1.02 16.52
C GLY A 334 -2.86 -1.02 17.64
N LEU A 335 -3.80 -1.97 17.56
CA LEU A 335 -4.87 -2.17 18.52
C LEU A 335 -4.95 -3.65 18.95
N GLU A 336 -5.25 -3.86 20.20
CA GLU A 336 -5.69 -5.15 20.75
C GLU A 336 -7.13 -5.03 21.22
N TYR A 337 -7.90 -6.11 21.06
CA TYR A 337 -9.29 -6.22 21.47
C TYR A 337 -9.42 -7.29 22.56
N PRO A 338 -9.21 -6.96 23.86
CA PRO A 338 -9.06 -7.95 24.93
C PRO A 338 -10.25 -8.88 25.15
N GLN A 339 -11.46 -8.44 24.78
CA GLN A 339 -12.69 -9.24 24.91
C GLN A 339 -12.95 -10.12 23.67
N MET A 340 -12.10 -10.02 22.66
CA MET A 340 -12.17 -10.73 21.39
C MET A 340 -10.80 -11.33 21.11
N LYS A 341 -10.72 -12.41 20.35
CA LYS A 341 -9.44 -12.94 19.87
C LYS A 341 -8.98 -12.10 18.65
N ALA A 342 -8.74 -10.82 18.83
CA ALA A 342 -8.46 -9.91 17.72
C ALA A 342 -7.35 -8.91 18.05
N MET A 343 -6.50 -8.65 17.06
CA MET A 343 -5.46 -7.65 17.10
C MET A 343 -5.23 -7.04 15.71
N SER A 344 -4.67 -5.85 15.66
CA SER A 344 -4.37 -5.22 14.38
C SER A 344 -3.16 -4.30 14.45
N VAL A 345 -2.46 -4.15 13.32
CA VAL A 345 -1.33 -3.24 13.15
C VAL A 345 -1.45 -2.47 11.85
N GLN A 346 -1.05 -1.19 11.85
CA GLN A 346 -1.07 -0.34 10.65
C GLN A 346 0.13 -0.60 9.75
N PHE A 347 1.28 -0.94 10.32
CA PHE A 347 2.51 -1.28 9.60
C PHE A 347 2.49 -2.73 9.07
N ILE A 348 3.38 -3.03 8.14
CA ILE A 348 3.62 -4.40 7.64
C ILE A 348 4.59 -5.10 8.59
N PRO A 349 4.18 -6.19 9.29
CA PRO A 349 5.00 -6.84 10.33
C PRO A 349 6.33 -7.41 9.80
N GLU A 350 6.31 -7.98 8.59
CA GLU A 350 7.50 -8.50 7.90
C GLU A 350 7.44 -8.05 6.45
N SER A 351 8.19 -7.01 6.10
CA SER A 351 8.24 -6.48 4.75
C SER A 351 9.52 -6.89 4.03
N GLU A 352 9.44 -7.16 2.74
CA GLU A 352 10.63 -7.39 1.90
C GLU A 352 11.54 -6.16 1.81
N ILE A 353 11.00 -4.96 1.99
CA ILE A 353 11.76 -3.69 1.94
C ILE A 353 12.39 -3.33 3.30
N GLY A 354 11.88 -3.90 4.41
CA GLY A 354 12.24 -3.49 5.77
C GLY A 354 12.78 -4.59 6.64
N GLN A 355 12.66 -4.43 7.97
CA GLN A 355 13.06 -5.43 8.93
C GLN A 355 12.13 -6.65 8.87
N LYS A 356 12.73 -7.86 8.82
CA LYS A 356 11.99 -9.12 8.74
C LYS A 356 11.51 -9.65 10.11
N ASN A 357 11.93 -9.06 11.22
CA ASN A 357 11.64 -9.56 12.56
C ASN A 357 11.02 -8.47 13.42
N PHE A 358 9.80 -8.09 13.09
CA PHE A 358 9.03 -7.24 13.98
C PHE A 358 8.28 -8.11 14.99
N ASP A 359 8.80 -8.13 16.18
CA ASP A 359 8.24 -8.46 17.49
C ASP A 359 7.11 -9.52 17.57
N GLY A 360 7.19 -10.56 16.73
CA GLY A 360 6.31 -11.72 16.90
C GLY A 360 4.81 -11.46 16.66
N ILE A 361 4.43 -10.48 15.84
CA ILE A 361 3.02 -10.20 15.53
C ILE A 361 2.31 -11.46 15.02
N TYR A 362 2.93 -12.18 14.06
CA TYR A 362 2.36 -13.40 13.52
C TYR A 362 2.37 -14.54 14.54
N GLU A 363 3.42 -14.65 15.37
CA GLU A 363 3.51 -15.64 16.45
C GLU A 363 2.44 -15.41 17.53
N ARG A 364 2.22 -14.16 17.92
CA ARG A 364 1.15 -13.77 18.85
C ARG A 364 -0.23 -14.08 18.29
N PHE A 365 -0.46 -13.77 17.02
CA PHE A 365 -1.69 -14.07 16.32
C PHE A 365 -1.95 -15.58 16.24
N LEU A 366 -0.97 -16.36 15.76
CA LEU A 366 -1.09 -17.82 15.69
C LEU A 366 -1.20 -18.48 17.06
N GLY A 367 -0.65 -17.86 18.10
CA GLY A 367 -0.83 -18.31 19.50
C GLY A 367 -2.28 -18.17 20.01
N MET A 368 -3.15 -17.42 19.34
CA MET A 368 -4.58 -17.35 19.65
C MET A 368 -5.37 -18.50 19.03
N VAL A 369 -4.80 -19.20 18.05
CA VAL A 369 -5.35 -20.42 17.44
C VAL A 369 -5.13 -21.58 18.41
N LYS A 370 -6.18 -22.31 18.75
CA LYS A 370 -6.12 -23.43 19.70
C LYS A 370 -5.98 -24.76 18.98
#